data_ef7efe85c21be621071418ec1e32eb5a
#
_entry.id   ef7efe85c21be621071418ec1e32eb5a
#
_cell.length_a   1.000
_cell.length_b   1.000
_cell.length_c   1.000
_cell.angle_alpha   90.00
_cell.angle_beta   90.00
_cell.angle_gamma   90.00
#
_symmetry.space_group_name_H-M   'P 1'
#
loop_
_entity.id
_entity.type
_entity.pdbx_description
1 polymer ?
#
loop_
_entity_poly.entity_id
_entity_poly.type
_entity_poly.pdbx_seq_one_letter_code
_entity_poly.pdbx_strand_id
1 'polypeptide(L)'
;MQRFFLAVALIAATWLAAVPSPAQAAPCLLVTLTGTMSGPVLLNGVAGAGTLVRYGDDSSDCSTVKLQFDAGRGTALRLSQVDLDVGQLDAIFFTHMHSDHTDGFADLMQVRWNWNSTGPKLDVVCSADAPSPLGFTMSCRNLVVHIGDAFIQSGEIAQRISEDKRRLAGGPAELGHLITFDPRDEAQVVWSKGDVRVSAVRSTHIAGHASYRVDTPAGSVVIGGDAGNDLPAPPRPTSTSAQVEKLAQGVDVIVHSTMHPVVGPDRDSGMPPPVFYRQSATTDLGAMAKRVGAKHLMLTHLASQVGQSRHGP
;
A
#
# COMPACT_ATOMS: atom_id res chain seq x y z
N MET A 1 11.00 -1.57 -96.11
CA MET A 1 10.98 -0.54 -95.05
C MET A 1 10.26 -1.10 -93.83
N GLN A 2 11.01 -1.63 -92.83
CA GLN A 2 10.49 -2.20 -91.63
C GLN A 2 10.65 -1.17 -90.52
N ARG A 3 9.53 -0.72 -89.87
CA ARG A 3 9.55 0.22 -88.74
C ARG A 3 9.52 -0.58 -87.45
N PHE A 4 10.60 -0.48 -86.67
CA PHE A 4 10.64 -0.98 -85.29
C PHE A 4 10.01 0.05 -84.36
N PHE A 5 8.99 -0.35 -83.63
CA PHE A 5 8.46 0.41 -82.47
C PHE A 5 9.14 -0.07 -81.16
N LEU A 6 9.87 0.84 -80.53
CA LEU A 6 10.46 0.63 -79.24
C LEU A 6 9.38 0.98 -78.19
N ALA A 7 8.93 0.01 -77.43
CA ALA A 7 8.06 0.24 -76.32
C ALA A 7 8.92 0.49 -75.01
N VAL A 8 8.86 1.71 -74.49
CA VAL A 8 9.49 2.05 -73.18
C VAL A 8 8.51 1.75 -72.10
N ALA A 9 8.79 0.76 -71.25
CA ALA A 9 8.03 0.45 -70.06
C ALA A 9 8.54 1.33 -68.90
N LEU A 10 7.71 2.28 -68.42
CA LEU A 10 7.95 3.03 -67.16
C LEU A 10 7.58 2.15 -65.98
N ILE A 11 8.55 1.74 -65.17
CA ILE A 11 8.34 1.10 -63.87
C ILE A 11 8.20 2.21 -62.84
N ALA A 12 6.97 2.47 -62.40
CA ALA A 12 6.70 3.36 -61.29
C ALA A 12 7.01 2.60 -59.97
N ALA A 13 8.13 2.90 -59.33
CA ALA A 13 8.45 2.41 -58.00
C ALA A 13 7.63 3.20 -56.96
N THR A 14 6.58 2.60 -56.44
CA THR A 14 5.81 3.15 -55.29
C THR A 14 6.61 2.94 -54.01
N TRP A 15 7.19 4.01 -53.49
CA TRP A 15 7.76 4.04 -52.14
C TRP A 15 6.60 4.05 -51.15
N LEU A 16 6.28 2.90 -50.52
CA LEU A 16 5.46 2.84 -49.33
C LEU A 16 6.32 3.41 -48.17
N ALA A 17 6.11 4.68 -47.86
CA ALA A 17 6.64 5.26 -46.61
C ALA A 17 6.03 4.50 -45.47
N ALA A 18 6.83 3.72 -44.72
CA ALA A 18 6.41 3.11 -43.45
C ALA A 18 6.08 4.26 -42.48
N VAL A 19 4.80 4.45 -42.19
CA VAL A 19 4.36 5.36 -41.12
C VAL A 19 4.91 4.77 -39.83
N PRO A 20 5.77 5.48 -39.09
CA PRO A 20 6.23 4.97 -37.82
C PRO A 20 5.01 4.76 -36.93
N SER A 21 4.83 3.53 -36.42
CA SER A 21 3.84 3.28 -35.37
C SER A 21 4.12 4.22 -34.19
N PRO A 22 3.09 4.87 -33.62
CA PRO A 22 3.30 5.69 -32.46
C PRO A 22 4.02 4.84 -31.39
N ALA A 23 5.12 5.36 -30.85
CA ALA A 23 5.83 4.70 -29.78
C ALA A 23 4.83 4.44 -28.65
N GLN A 24 4.62 3.17 -28.30
CA GLN A 24 3.76 2.81 -27.19
C GLN A 24 4.42 3.36 -25.92
N ALA A 25 3.65 4.14 -25.13
CA ALA A 25 4.16 4.70 -23.89
C ALA A 25 4.68 3.59 -22.97
N ALA A 26 5.87 3.77 -22.42
CA ALA A 26 6.50 2.75 -21.59
C ALA A 26 5.75 2.58 -20.28
N PRO A 27 5.40 1.33 -19.88
CA PRO A 27 4.75 1.10 -18.60
C PRO A 27 5.71 1.39 -17.45
N CYS A 28 5.19 1.96 -16.36
CA CYS A 28 5.97 2.32 -15.19
C CYS A 28 5.26 1.93 -13.87
N LEU A 29 6.06 1.69 -12.84
CA LEU A 29 5.62 1.37 -11.50
C LEU A 29 6.41 2.23 -10.51
N LEU A 30 5.71 3.01 -9.69
CA LEU A 30 6.30 3.87 -8.67
C LEU A 30 5.89 3.40 -7.28
N VAL A 31 6.86 3.31 -6.38
CA VAL A 31 6.66 2.98 -4.97
C VAL A 31 7.16 4.12 -4.11
N THR A 32 6.27 4.70 -3.29
CA THR A 32 6.57 5.84 -2.43
C THR A 32 6.18 5.52 -0.99
N LEU A 33 7.11 5.67 -0.05
CA LEU A 33 6.78 5.59 1.37
C LEU A 33 6.07 6.88 1.80
N THR A 34 4.77 6.81 2.06
CA THR A 34 3.98 7.95 2.55
C THR A 34 4.12 8.16 4.05
N GLY A 35 4.66 7.15 4.75
CA GLY A 35 5.00 7.26 6.16
C GLY A 35 5.86 6.09 6.62
N THR A 36 6.79 6.37 7.53
CA THR A 36 7.80 5.41 7.96
C THR A 36 7.91 5.26 9.48
N MET A 37 7.04 5.94 10.24
CA MET A 37 7.05 5.88 11.69
C MET A 37 6.38 4.61 12.21
N SER A 38 6.95 3.99 13.22
CA SER A 38 6.37 2.85 13.92
C SER A 38 5.66 3.25 15.21
N GLY A 39 4.62 2.50 15.56
CA GLY A 39 3.91 2.61 16.83
C GLY A 39 3.19 3.94 17.03
N PRO A 40 2.58 4.14 18.21
CA PRO A 40 1.75 5.32 18.46
C PRO A 40 2.56 6.60 18.71
N VAL A 41 3.89 6.54 18.71
CA VAL A 41 4.78 7.66 19.03
C VAL A 41 4.84 8.66 17.89
N LEU A 42 4.88 9.95 18.23
CA LEU A 42 5.08 11.03 17.26
C LEU A 42 6.53 11.54 17.33
N LEU A 43 7.21 11.58 16.20
CA LEU A 43 8.58 12.07 16.11
C LEU A 43 8.77 12.97 14.88
N ASN A 44 9.27 14.16 15.12
CA ASN A 44 9.86 15.06 14.11
C ASN A 44 9.03 15.20 12.82
N GLY A 45 7.69 15.15 12.90
CA GLY A 45 6.81 15.27 11.74
C GLY A 45 6.85 14.07 10.79
N VAL A 46 7.38 12.92 11.22
CA VAL A 46 7.32 11.68 10.44
C VAL A 46 5.92 11.09 10.51
N ALA A 47 5.34 10.78 9.36
CA ALA A 47 4.03 10.17 9.27
C ALA A 47 4.06 8.69 9.67
N GLY A 48 2.92 8.18 10.18
CA GLY A 48 2.68 6.77 10.48
C GLY A 48 2.77 5.90 9.22
N ALA A 49 2.72 4.58 9.40
CA ALA A 49 2.96 3.62 8.32
C ALA A 49 2.08 3.88 7.09
N GLY A 50 2.70 3.87 5.91
CA GLY A 50 1.99 4.04 4.66
C GLY A 50 2.89 3.89 3.44
N THR A 51 2.34 3.24 2.40
CA THR A 51 3.03 3.04 1.12
C THR A 51 2.08 3.29 -0.03
N LEU A 52 2.43 4.20 -0.93
CA LEU A 52 1.71 4.46 -2.17
C LEU A 52 2.37 3.69 -3.31
N VAL A 53 1.58 2.92 -4.05
CA VAL A 53 1.97 2.24 -5.29
C VAL A 53 1.18 2.86 -6.44
N ARG A 54 1.87 3.41 -7.44
CA ARG A 54 1.27 3.95 -8.66
C ARG A 54 1.73 3.14 -9.86
N TYR A 55 0.79 2.83 -10.73
CA TYR A 55 1.05 2.17 -12.01
C TYR A 55 0.40 2.95 -13.16
N GLY A 56 1.05 2.97 -14.29
CA GLY A 56 0.59 3.60 -15.51
C GLY A 56 1.65 3.54 -16.58
N ASP A 57 1.75 4.60 -17.34
CA ASP A 57 2.77 4.81 -18.36
C ASP A 57 3.24 6.27 -18.34
N ASP A 58 4.18 6.62 -19.20
CA ASP A 58 4.73 7.97 -19.31
C ASP A 58 3.65 9.02 -19.64
N SER A 59 2.57 8.63 -20.33
CA SER A 59 1.48 9.54 -20.70
C SER A 59 0.56 9.88 -19.52
N SER A 60 0.50 9.00 -18.53
CA SER A 60 -0.31 9.11 -17.33
C SER A 60 0.50 9.56 -16.11
N ASP A 61 1.79 9.86 -16.27
CA ASP A 61 2.74 10.08 -15.16
C ASP A 61 2.67 8.94 -14.12
N CYS A 62 2.67 7.69 -14.60
CA CYS A 62 2.50 6.50 -13.77
C CYS A 62 1.26 6.55 -12.84
N SER A 63 0.17 7.15 -13.26
CA SER A 63 -0.98 7.44 -12.38
C SER A 63 -2.31 6.92 -12.88
N THR A 64 -2.31 5.87 -13.73
CA THR A 64 -3.53 5.18 -14.17
C THR A 64 -4.20 4.41 -13.03
N VAL A 65 -3.40 3.78 -12.16
CA VAL A 65 -3.87 3.08 -10.95
C VAL A 65 -3.07 3.58 -9.73
N LYS A 66 -3.77 3.89 -8.65
CA LYS A 66 -3.21 4.48 -7.43
C LYS A 66 -3.71 3.72 -6.20
N LEU A 67 -2.80 3.01 -5.55
CA LEU A 67 -3.07 2.12 -4.43
C LEU A 67 -2.31 2.60 -3.19
N GLN A 68 -3.03 2.83 -2.10
CA GLN A 68 -2.43 3.12 -0.80
C GLN A 68 -2.44 1.87 0.07
N PHE A 69 -1.33 1.52 0.68
CA PHE A 69 -1.21 0.45 1.68
C PHE A 69 -0.95 1.09 3.03
N ASP A 70 -1.84 0.82 3.98
CA ASP A 70 -1.96 1.47 5.27
C ASP A 70 -2.15 2.99 5.19
N ALA A 71 -2.80 3.56 6.18
CA ALA A 71 -3.04 4.98 6.32
C ALA A 71 -2.78 5.42 7.76
N GLY A 72 -1.52 5.36 8.15
CA GLY A 72 -1.09 5.92 9.43
C GLY A 72 -1.23 7.43 9.47
N ARG A 73 -1.00 7.99 10.63
CA ARG A 73 -1.16 9.43 10.89
C ARG A 73 -0.43 10.30 9.87
N GLY A 74 -1.16 11.25 9.28
CA GLY A 74 -0.61 12.19 8.31
C GLY A 74 -0.56 11.69 6.86
N THR A 75 -1.13 10.52 6.54
CA THR A 75 -1.16 9.96 5.19
C THR A 75 -1.76 10.94 4.18
N ALA A 76 -2.90 11.59 4.48
CA ALA A 76 -3.52 12.55 3.55
C ALA A 76 -2.58 13.73 3.23
N LEU A 77 -1.87 14.25 4.25
CA LEU A 77 -0.86 15.29 4.06
C LEU A 77 0.32 14.80 3.18
N ARG A 78 0.78 13.56 3.37
CA ARG A 78 1.87 13.00 2.57
C ARG A 78 1.46 12.75 1.12
N LEU A 79 0.23 12.34 0.88
CA LEU A 79 -0.29 12.21 -0.49
C LEU A 79 -0.30 13.56 -1.21
N SER A 80 -0.71 14.64 -0.54
CA SER A 80 -0.67 15.98 -1.13
C SER A 80 0.74 16.48 -1.44
N GLN A 81 1.77 16.01 -0.71
CA GLN A 81 3.18 16.36 -0.97
C GLN A 81 3.76 15.65 -2.20
N VAL A 82 3.08 14.65 -2.73
CA VAL A 82 3.42 13.97 -3.99
C VAL A 82 2.38 14.24 -5.08
N ASP A 83 1.69 15.39 -4.96
CA ASP A 83 0.70 15.91 -5.89
C ASP A 83 -0.46 14.93 -6.15
N LEU A 84 -0.83 14.13 -5.14
CA LEU A 84 -1.93 13.21 -5.22
C LEU A 84 -3.09 13.65 -4.32
N ASP A 85 -4.22 14.00 -4.94
CA ASP A 85 -5.47 14.22 -4.22
C ASP A 85 -6.02 12.88 -3.70
N VAL A 86 -6.49 12.85 -2.44
CA VAL A 86 -7.09 11.66 -1.83
C VAL A 86 -8.30 11.14 -2.62
N GLY A 87 -9.00 12.01 -3.36
CA GLY A 87 -10.11 11.65 -4.25
C GLY A 87 -9.67 10.80 -5.44
N GLN A 88 -8.40 10.79 -5.80
CA GLN A 88 -7.85 10.05 -6.93
C GLN A 88 -7.42 8.62 -6.58
N LEU A 89 -7.37 8.24 -5.30
CA LEU A 89 -7.06 6.86 -4.91
C LEU A 89 -8.15 5.90 -5.41
N ASP A 90 -7.72 4.80 -6.00
CA ASP A 90 -8.58 3.70 -6.45
C ASP A 90 -8.91 2.74 -5.31
N ALA A 91 -7.89 2.38 -4.54
CA ALA A 91 -8.05 1.47 -3.41
C ALA A 91 -7.08 1.81 -2.27
N ILE A 92 -7.50 1.45 -1.05
CA ILE A 92 -6.65 1.40 0.13
C ILE A 92 -6.68 -0.01 0.71
N PHE A 93 -5.53 -0.49 1.13
CA PHE A 93 -5.33 -1.82 1.69
C PHE A 93 -4.79 -1.69 3.11
N PHE A 94 -5.42 -2.35 4.07
CA PHE A 94 -4.90 -2.39 5.44
C PHE A 94 -4.21 -3.72 5.70
N THR A 95 -2.95 -3.64 6.15
CA THR A 95 -2.21 -4.84 6.58
C THR A 95 -2.78 -5.38 7.89
N HIS A 96 -3.16 -4.51 8.80
CA HIS A 96 -3.78 -4.84 10.09
C HIS A 96 -4.37 -3.59 10.76
N MET A 97 -4.99 -3.75 11.96
CA MET A 97 -5.79 -2.71 12.59
C MET A 97 -5.08 -1.98 13.75
N HIS A 98 -3.75 -1.92 13.81
CA HIS A 98 -3.08 -1.01 14.73
C HIS A 98 -3.29 0.45 14.31
N SER A 99 -3.35 1.35 15.29
CA SER A 99 -3.66 2.77 15.05
C SER A 99 -2.60 3.49 14.21
N ASP A 100 -1.34 3.14 14.34
CA ASP A 100 -0.26 3.71 13.53
C ASP A 100 -0.31 3.32 12.05
N HIS A 101 -1.17 2.35 11.68
CA HIS A 101 -1.51 1.95 10.32
C HIS A 101 -2.87 2.48 9.85
N THR A 102 -3.73 2.96 10.76
CA THR A 102 -5.13 3.26 10.45
C THR A 102 -5.61 4.65 10.88
N ASP A 103 -4.96 5.34 11.81
CA ASP A 103 -5.48 6.57 12.43
C ASP A 103 -5.53 7.78 11.47
N GLY A 104 -4.78 7.76 10.36
CA GLY A 104 -4.90 8.74 9.27
C GLY A 104 -6.06 8.50 8.30
N PHE A 105 -6.75 7.34 8.41
CA PHE A 105 -7.83 7.00 7.51
C PHE A 105 -9.08 7.89 7.72
N ALA A 106 -9.36 8.29 8.96
CA ALA A 106 -10.47 9.20 9.26
C ALA A 106 -10.27 10.56 8.56
N ASP A 107 -9.07 11.13 8.66
CA ASP A 107 -8.69 12.38 7.99
C ASP A 107 -8.80 12.24 6.46
N LEU A 108 -8.23 11.17 5.89
CA LEU A 108 -8.30 10.87 4.46
C LEU A 108 -9.75 10.83 3.96
N MET A 109 -10.62 10.10 4.64
CA MET A 109 -12.02 9.95 4.24
C MET A 109 -12.83 11.23 4.46
N GLN A 110 -12.54 12.00 5.52
CA GLN A 110 -13.18 13.29 5.77
C GLN A 110 -12.81 14.31 4.69
N VAL A 111 -11.54 14.40 4.30
CA VAL A 111 -11.09 15.26 3.21
C VAL A 111 -11.76 14.86 1.89
N ARG A 112 -11.78 13.56 1.57
CA ARG A 112 -12.42 13.02 0.37
C ARG A 112 -13.91 13.39 0.32
N TRP A 113 -14.64 13.23 1.42
CA TRP A 113 -16.05 13.56 1.52
C TRP A 113 -16.30 15.08 1.43
N ASN A 114 -15.50 15.89 2.10
CA ASN A 114 -15.62 17.34 2.05
C ASN A 114 -15.38 17.89 0.64
N TRP A 115 -14.42 17.31 -0.08
CA TRP A 115 -14.06 17.76 -1.41
C TRP A 115 -15.09 17.31 -2.47
N ASN A 116 -15.47 16.04 -2.47
CA ASN A 116 -16.43 15.47 -3.42
C ASN A 116 -17.23 14.31 -2.81
N SER A 117 -18.27 14.63 -2.05
CA SER A 117 -19.10 13.61 -1.39
C SER A 117 -19.90 12.71 -2.34
N THR A 118 -20.00 13.06 -3.62
CA THR A 118 -20.67 12.25 -4.66
C THR A 118 -19.67 11.63 -5.63
N GLY A 119 -18.38 11.72 -5.32
CA GLY A 119 -17.30 11.16 -6.11
C GLY A 119 -17.28 9.63 -6.11
N PRO A 120 -16.33 9.04 -6.84
CA PRO A 120 -16.20 7.58 -6.87
C PRO A 120 -15.89 7.04 -5.47
N LYS A 121 -16.45 5.88 -5.14
CA LYS A 121 -16.13 5.19 -3.90
C LYS A 121 -14.67 4.74 -3.91
N LEU A 122 -14.06 4.75 -2.72
CA LEU A 122 -12.75 4.17 -2.48
C LEU A 122 -12.92 2.70 -2.10
N ASP A 123 -12.29 1.80 -2.85
CA ASP A 123 -12.20 0.40 -2.42
C ASP A 123 -11.34 0.29 -1.15
N VAL A 124 -11.91 -0.22 -0.07
CA VAL A 124 -11.22 -0.46 1.19
C VAL A 124 -11.06 -1.96 1.36
N VAL A 125 -9.85 -2.45 1.17
CA VAL A 125 -9.53 -3.88 1.13
C VAL A 125 -8.79 -4.30 2.39
N CYS A 126 -9.31 -5.29 3.12
CA CYS A 126 -8.71 -5.72 4.37
C CYS A 126 -9.20 -7.12 4.79
N SER A 127 -8.55 -7.69 5.78
CA SER A 127 -8.98 -8.96 6.38
C SER A 127 -10.40 -8.86 6.93
N ALA A 128 -11.15 -9.94 6.84
CA ALA A 128 -12.39 -10.13 7.58
C ALA A 128 -12.16 -10.03 9.09
N ASP A 129 -13.24 -9.92 9.84
CA ASP A 129 -13.21 -9.84 11.29
C ASP A 129 -12.42 -11.02 11.88
N ALA A 130 -11.38 -10.69 12.65
CA ALA A 130 -10.45 -11.66 13.20
C ALA A 130 -10.50 -11.67 14.74
N PRO A 131 -10.97 -12.76 15.36
CA PRO A 131 -10.98 -12.88 16.81
C PRO A 131 -9.55 -12.97 17.35
N SER A 132 -9.28 -12.19 18.41
CA SER A 132 -8.02 -12.26 19.14
C SER A 132 -8.10 -13.34 20.23
N PRO A 133 -7.01 -14.07 20.51
CA PRO A 133 -6.95 -14.96 21.66
C PRO A 133 -7.22 -14.27 23.01
N LEU A 134 -7.15 -12.94 23.05
CA LEU A 134 -7.42 -12.13 24.26
C LEU A 134 -8.90 -11.74 24.40
N GLY A 135 -9.81 -12.26 23.56
CA GLY A 135 -11.25 -12.09 23.70
C GLY A 135 -11.84 -10.82 23.06
N PHE A 136 -11.08 -10.11 22.23
CA PHE A 136 -11.59 -9.03 21.39
C PHE A 136 -11.48 -9.39 19.91
N THR A 137 -12.16 -8.64 19.05
CA THR A 137 -12.14 -8.85 17.60
C THR A 137 -11.47 -7.65 16.90
N MET A 138 -10.46 -7.92 16.08
CA MET A 138 -9.95 -6.93 15.14
C MET A 138 -10.91 -6.85 13.95
N SER A 139 -11.48 -5.66 13.69
CA SER A 139 -12.52 -5.48 12.69
C SER A 139 -12.26 -4.25 11.81
N CYS A 140 -11.84 -4.51 10.59
CA CYS A 140 -11.76 -3.49 9.56
C CYS A 140 -13.17 -2.97 9.19
N ARG A 141 -14.17 -3.82 9.20
CA ARG A 141 -15.56 -3.43 8.96
C ARG A 141 -16.00 -2.34 9.94
N ASN A 142 -15.75 -2.51 11.24
CA ASN A 142 -16.13 -1.53 12.23
C ASN A 142 -15.34 -0.22 12.04
N LEU A 143 -14.06 -0.27 11.69
CA LEU A 143 -13.29 0.92 11.35
C LEU A 143 -13.98 1.70 10.22
N VAL A 144 -14.31 1.04 9.10
CA VAL A 144 -14.89 1.69 7.91
C VAL A 144 -16.30 2.21 8.17
N VAL A 145 -17.14 1.44 8.84
CA VAL A 145 -18.54 1.83 9.11
C VAL A 145 -18.61 3.02 10.07
N HIS A 146 -17.73 3.08 11.07
CA HIS A 146 -17.74 4.11 12.10
C HIS A 146 -16.75 5.26 11.86
N ILE A 147 -16.09 5.28 10.69
CA ILE A 147 -15.02 6.26 10.43
C ILE A 147 -15.49 7.72 10.50
N GLY A 148 -16.76 7.98 10.25
CA GLY A 148 -17.37 9.32 10.27
C GLY A 148 -18.12 9.67 11.55
N ASP A 149 -18.28 8.76 12.49
CA ASP A 149 -19.21 8.93 13.63
C ASP A 149 -18.91 10.18 14.48
N ALA A 150 -17.65 10.46 14.74
CA ALA A 150 -17.25 11.64 15.50
C ALA A 150 -17.69 12.95 14.80
N PHE A 151 -17.59 13.03 13.50
CA PHE A 151 -17.98 14.18 12.70
C PHE A 151 -19.51 14.27 12.54
N ILE A 152 -20.21 13.15 12.50
CA ILE A 152 -21.69 13.09 12.51
C ILE A 152 -22.19 13.59 13.86
N GLN A 153 -21.67 13.08 14.95
CA GLN A 153 -22.12 13.41 16.31
C GLN A 153 -21.74 14.82 16.74
N SER A 154 -20.63 15.37 16.25
CA SER A 154 -20.25 16.76 16.51
C SER A 154 -21.11 17.77 15.73
N GLY A 155 -21.93 17.33 14.77
CA GLY A 155 -22.74 18.18 13.92
C GLY A 155 -22.03 18.71 12.67
N GLU A 156 -20.76 18.40 12.45
CA GLU A 156 -19.98 18.86 11.29
C GLU A 156 -20.63 18.41 9.96
N ILE A 157 -21.03 17.13 9.88
CA ILE A 157 -21.68 16.59 8.68
C ILE A 157 -23.02 17.29 8.42
N ALA A 158 -23.84 17.50 9.45
CA ALA A 158 -25.12 18.18 9.33
C ALA A 158 -24.94 19.66 8.88
N GLN A 159 -23.94 20.36 9.41
CA GLN A 159 -23.59 21.71 9.02
C GLN A 159 -23.23 21.79 7.53
N ARG A 160 -22.33 20.91 7.06
CA ARG A 160 -21.91 20.86 5.65
C ARG A 160 -23.07 20.53 4.69
N ILE A 161 -23.97 19.61 5.08
CA ILE A 161 -25.16 19.28 4.31
C ILE A 161 -26.13 20.48 4.26
N SER A 162 -26.22 21.28 5.33
CA SER A 162 -27.07 22.47 5.33
C SER A 162 -26.59 23.51 4.31
N GLU A 163 -25.30 23.58 4.07
CA GLU A 163 -24.66 24.47 3.10
C GLU A 163 -24.75 23.94 1.66
N ASP A 164 -24.63 22.62 1.49
CA ASP A 164 -24.73 21.96 0.18
C ASP A 164 -25.54 20.65 0.26
N LYS A 165 -26.80 20.73 -0.15
CA LYS A 165 -27.77 19.61 -0.12
C LYS A 165 -27.42 18.44 -1.03
N ARG A 166 -26.44 18.58 -1.90
CA ARG A 166 -25.96 17.49 -2.76
C ARG A 166 -25.08 16.49 -2.01
N ARG A 167 -24.57 16.86 -0.82
CA ARG A 167 -23.70 16.02 -0.01
C ARG A 167 -24.42 14.78 0.51
N LEU A 168 -23.71 13.65 0.56
CA LEU A 168 -24.22 12.38 1.10
C LEU A 168 -24.42 12.50 2.62
N ALA A 169 -25.61 12.12 3.09
CA ALA A 169 -26.03 12.32 4.48
C ALA A 169 -25.29 11.42 5.49
N GLY A 170 -24.82 10.25 5.09
CA GLY A 170 -24.08 9.30 5.94
C GLY A 170 -22.60 9.70 6.14
N GLY A 171 -22.18 10.83 5.56
CA GLY A 171 -20.84 11.33 5.76
C GLY A 171 -19.73 10.48 5.09
N PRO A 172 -18.49 10.54 5.62
CA PRO A 172 -17.33 9.92 5.00
C PRO A 172 -17.44 8.41 4.74
N ALA A 173 -18.12 7.67 5.62
CA ALA A 173 -18.26 6.21 5.50
C ALA A 173 -18.96 5.79 4.19
N GLU A 174 -19.87 6.61 3.66
CA GLU A 174 -20.60 6.29 2.40
C GLU A 174 -19.68 6.25 1.17
N LEU A 175 -18.52 6.88 1.23
CA LEU A 175 -17.51 6.84 0.17
C LEU A 175 -16.61 5.62 0.24
N GLY A 176 -16.70 4.81 1.27
CA GLY A 176 -16.00 3.53 1.39
C GLY A 176 -16.78 2.39 0.72
N HIS A 177 -16.10 1.62 -0.13
CA HIS A 177 -16.58 0.33 -0.61
C HIS A 177 -15.74 -0.76 0.02
N LEU A 178 -16.27 -1.39 1.07
CA LEU A 178 -15.55 -2.40 1.85
C LEU A 178 -15.47 -3.73 1.11
N ILE A 179 -14.25 -4.23 0.95
CA ILE A 179 -13.93 -5.54 0.40
C ILE A 179 -13.14 -6.31 1.45
N THR A 180 -13.73 -7.35 2.03
CA THR A 180 -13.06 -8.18 3.03
C THR A 180 -12.75 -9.56 2.49
N PHE A 181 -11.67 -10.16 3.00
CA PHE A 181 -11.24 -11.52 2.67
C PHE A 181 -10.73 -12.26 3.91
N ASP A 182 -10.83 -13.58 3.90
CA ASP A 182 -10.22 -14.42 4.93
C ASP A 182 -8.75 -14.67 4.57
N PRO A 183 -7.77 -14.20 5.35
CA PRO A 183 -6.36 -14.41 5.06
C PRO A 183 -6.00 -15.91 5.09
N ARG A 184 -5.27 -16.37 4.06
CA ARG A 184 -4.83 -17.77 3.88
C ARG A 184 -3.32 -17.81 3.74
N ASP A 185 -2.72 -18.99 4.00
CA ASP A 185 -1.28 -19.20 3.80
C ASP A 185 -0.90 -19.20 2.30
N GLU A 186 -1.86 -19.59 1.44
CA GLU A 186 -1.71 -19.51 0.00
C GLU A 186 -2.19 -18.15 -0.54
N ALA A 187 -1.43 -17.61 -1.50
CA ALA A 187 -1.78 -16.33 -2.14
C ALA A 187 -3.14 -16.40 -2.83
N GLN A 188 -3.98 -15.41 -2.58
CA GLN A 188 -5.28 -15.24 -3.22
C GLN A 188 -5.41 -13.82 -3.77
N VAL A 189 -5.98 -13.67 -4.97
CA VAL A 189 -6.28 -12.34 -5.53
C VAL A 189 -7.43 -11.74 -4.74
N VAL A 190 -7.20 -10.57 -4.17
CA VAL A 190 -8.19 -9.84 -3.34
C VAL A 190 -8.70 -8.57 -4.00
N TRP A 191 -8.01 -8.08 -5.03
CA TRP A 191 -8.41 -6.91 -5.80
C TRP A 191 -7.75 -6.90 -7.19
N SER A 192 -8.41 -6.28 -8.18
CA SER A 192 -7.83 -6.05 -9.50
C SER A 192 -8.46 -4.86 -10.22
N LYS A 193 -7.68 -4.18 -11.05
CA LYS A 193 -8.14 -3.12 -11.97
C LYS A 193 -7.27 -3.13 -13.23
N GLY A 194 -7.88 -3.38 -14.39
CA GLY A 194 -7.13 -3.56 -15.64
C GLY A 194 -6.09 -4.68 -15.50
N ASP A 195 -4.83 -4.36 -15.80
CA ASP A 195 -3.71 -5.30 -15.72
C ASP A 195 -3.06 -5.38 -14.33
N VAL A 196 -3.55 -4.58 -13.36
CA VAL A 196 -3.06 -4.60 -11.99
C VAL A 196 -3.81 -5.64 -11.17
N ARG A 197 -3.06 -6.50 -10.47
CA ARG A 197 -3.60 -7.50 -9.53
C ARG A 197 -2.96 -7.33 -8.18
N VAL A 198 -3.77 -7.44 -7.14
CA VAL A 198 -3.30 -7.47 -5.75
C VAL A 198 -3.68 -8.81 -5.14
N SER A 199 -2.68 -9.56 -4.74
CA SER A 199 -2.82 -10.82 -3.99
C SER A 199 -2.47 -10.60 -2.54
N ALA A 200 -3.07 -11.40 -1.65
CA ALA A 200 -2.81 -11.37 -0.22
C ALA A 200 -2.51 -12.76 0.33
N VAL A 201 -1.71 -12.80 1.40
CA VAL A 201 -1.49 -13.98 2.24
C VAL A 201 -1.71 -13.62 3.70
N ARG A 202 -2.05 -14.63 4.52
CA ARG A 202 -1.94 -14.51 5.97
C ARG A 202 -0.48 -14.28 6.35
N SER A 203 -0.25 -13.42 7.31
CA SER A 203 1.05 -13.27 7.95
C SER A 203 0.89 -12.97 9.43
N THR A 204 1.93 -13.23 10.20
CA THR A 204 1.84 -13.20 11.66
C THR A 204 2.33 -11.86 12.22
N HIS A 205 1.46 -11.20 12.96
CA HIS A 205 1.76 -10.03 13.79
C HIS A 205 0.70 -9.88 14.88
N ILE A 206 -0.55 -9.56 14.50
CA ILE A 206 -1.76 -9.60 15.32
C ILE A 206 -2.87 -10.31 14.54
N ALA A 207 -4.00 -10.57 15.19
CA ALA A 207 -5.16 -11.19 14.54
C ALA A 207 -5.57 -10.39 13.30
N GLY A 208 -5.80 -11.08 12.19
CA GLY A 208 -6.20 -10.47 10.92
C GLY A 208 -5.08 -9.82 10.11
N HIS A 209 -3.80 -9.96 10.50
CA HIS A 209 -2.71 -9.42 9.71
C HIS A 209 -2.57 -10.14 8.36
N ALA A 210 -2.41 -9.35 7.29
CA ALA A 210 -2.17 -9.82 5.92
C ALA A 210 -1.05 -9.02 5.25
N SER A 211 -0.29 -9.70 4.40
CA SER A 211 0.70 -9.09 3.51
C SER A 211 0.23 -9.17 2.07
N TYR A 212 0.63 -8.22 1.25
CA TYR A 212 0.11 -8.05 -0.11
C TYR A 212 1.21 -8.12 -1.15
N ARG A 213 0.84 -8.56 -2.37
CA ARG A 213 1.67 -8.45 -3.57
C ARG A 213 0.88 -7.75 -4.67
N VAL A 214 1.47 -6.72 -5.25
CA VAL A 214 0.97 -6.03 -6.44
C VAL A 214 1.76 -6.53 -7.65
N ASP A 215 1.07 -7.03 -8.65
CA ASP A 215 1.65 -7.42 -9.93
C ASP A 215 1.09 -6.52 -11.04
N THR A 216 1.99 -5.99 -11.87
CA THR A 216 1.69 -5.12 -13.01
C THR A 216 2.59 -5.48 -14.19
N PRO A 217 2.26 -5.06 -15.43
CA PRO A 217 3.17 -5.21 -16.58
C PRO A 217 4.53 -4.52 -16.43
N ALA A 218 4.64 -3.51 -15.54
CA ALA A 218 5.89 -2.77 -15.30
C ALA A 218 6.76 -3.36 -14.18
N GLY A 219 6.24 -4.31 -13.41
CA GLY A 219 6.95 -4.91 -12.28
C GLY A 219 6.03 -5.28 -11.13
N SER A 220 6.63 -5.69 -10.01
CA SER A 220 5.91 -6.21 -8.86
C SER A 220 6.44 -5.66 -7.53
N VAL A 221 5.54 -5.53 -6.56
CA VAL A 221 5.84 -5.03 -5.20
C VAL A 221 5.21 -5.94 -4.15
N VAL A 222 5.96 -6.32 -3.13
CA VAL A 222 5.40 -6.95 -1.92
C VAL A 222 5.39 -5.94 -0.77
N ILE A 223 4.24 -5.84 -0.12
CA ILE A 223 4.03 -5.05 1.10
C ILE A 223 3.90 -6.04 2.26
N GLY A 224 4.95 -6.16 3.06
CA GLY A 224 5.00 -7.10 4.19
C GLY A 224 4.18 -6.66 5.39
N GLY A 225 3.96 -5.35 5.54
CA GLY A 225 3.43 -4.80 6.80
C GLY A 225 4.36 -5.14 7.97
N ASP A 226 3.80 -5.41 9.12
CA ASP A 226 4.52 -5.75 10.36
C ASP A 226 4.79 -7.25 10.53
N ALA A 227 4.73 -8.00 9.42
CA ALA A 227 4.85 -9.44 9.46
C ALA A 227 6.13 -9.93 10.16
N GLY A 228 5.97 -10.92 11.01
CA GLY A 228 7.05 -11.67 11.63
C GLY A 228 6.89 -13.17 11.42
N ASN A 229 7.76 -13.94 12.05
CA ASN A 229 7.72 -15.39 12.03
C ASN A 229 6.51 -15.93 12.82
N ASP A 230 5.96 -17.07 12.39
CA ASP A 230 4.84 -17.74 13.09
C ASP A 230 5.22 -18.20 14.51
N LEU A 231 6.50 -18.44 14.77
CA LEU A 231 6.99 -18.67 16.13
C LEU A 231 7.15 -17.33 16.86
N PRO A 232 6.49 -17.14 18.00
CA PRO A 232 6.41 -15.84 18.67
C PRO A 232 7.71 -15.36 19.31
N ALA A 233 8.69 -16.26 19.49
CA ALA A 233 9.99 -15.95 20.10
C ALA A 233 11.06 -16.96 19.69
N PRO A 234 12.36 -16.62 19.86
CA PRO A 234 13.47 -17.58 19.73
C PRO A 234 13.34 -18.77 20.70
N PRO A 235 13.90 -19.96 20.36
CA PRO A 235 14.78 -20.19 19.21
C PRO A 235 14.00 -20.39 17.91
N ARG A 236 14.44 -19.68 16.85
CA ARG A 236 13.89 -19.79 15.49
C ARG A 236 14.97 -19.43 14.46
N PRO A 237 14.94 -19.99 13.24
CA PRO A 237 16.01 -19.78 12.25
C PRO A 237 16.02 -18.36 11.68
N THR A 238 14.86 -17.67 11.66
CA THR A 238 14.68 -16.31 11.15
C THR A 238 13.53 -15.63 11.86
N SER A 239 13.51 -14.32 11.84
CA SER A 239 12.38 -13.52 12.31
C SER A 239 11.33 -13.24 11.23
N THR A 240 11.62 -13.55 9.95
CA THR A 240 10.75 -13.28 8.81
C THR A 240 9.61 -14.31 8.68
N SER A 241 8.50 -13.88 8.06
CA SER A 241 7.36 -14.75 7.75
C SER A 241 7.67 -15.63 6.54
N ALA A 242 7.43 -16.94 6.66
CA ALA A 242 7.57 -17.88 5.55
C ALA A 242 6.55 -17.63 4.42
N GLN A 243 5.33 -17.19 4.77
CA GLN A 243 4.30 -16.84 3.81
C GLN A 243 4.69 -15.61 2.99
N VAL A 244 5.25 -14.58 3.65
CA VAL A 244 5.76 -13.37 2.96
C VAL A 244 6.94 -13.72 2.07
N GLU A 245 7.86 -14.57 2.53
CA GLU A 245 8.98 -15.03 1.71
C GLU A 245 8.51 -15.79 0.45
N LYS A 246 7.50 -16.66 0.58
CA LYS A 246 6.87 -17.34 -0.55
C LYS A 246 6.19 -16.36 -1.51
N LEU A 247 5.45 -15.39 -0.98
CA LEU A 247 4.78 -14.33 -1.75
C LEU A 247 5.76 -13.46 -2.53
N ALA A 248 6.96 -13.24 -1.97
CA ALA A 248 7.98 -12.35 -2.51
C ALA A 248 8.90 -13.02 -3.56
N GLN A 249 8.68 -14.27 -3.94
CA GLN A 249 9.53 -14.93 -4.93
C GLN A 249 9.55 -14.15 -6.26
N GLY A 250 10.76 -13.76 -6.71
CA GLY A 250 10.97 -13.05 -7.97
C GLY A 250 10.39 -11.65 -8.03
N VAL A 251 10.07 -11.01 -6.89
CA VAL A 251 9.51 -9.66 -6.83
C VAL A 251 10.58 -8.61 -7.13
N ASP A 252 10.18 -7.48 -7.72
CA ASP A 252 11.10 -6.36 -7.95
C ASP A 252 11.39 -5.58 -6.68
N VAL A 253 10.35 -5.27 -5.88
CA VAL A 253 10.47 -4.44 -4.68
C VAL A 253 9.80 -5.15 -3.50
N ILE A 254 10.48 -5.18 -2.36
CA ILE A 254 9.88 -5.50 -1.07
C ILE A 254 9.83 -4.22 -0.24
N VAL A 255 8.65 -3.86 0.26
CA VAL A 255 8.45 -2.87 1.32
C VAL A 255 8.06 -3.61 2.59
N HIS A 256 8.82 -3.45 3.66
CA HIS A 256 8.59 -4.21 4.89
C HIS A 256 8.92 -3.36 6.13
N SER A 257 8.10 -3.48 7.16
CA SER A 257 8.44 -2.96 8.48
C SER A 257 9.64 -3.69 9.07
N THR A 258 10.39 -3.03 9.92
CA THR A 258 11.61 -3.62 10.46
C THR A 258 11.84 -3.27 11.91
N MET A 259 12.37 -4.25 12.66
CA MET A 259 12.98 -4.02 13.97
C MET A 259 14.50 -4.11 13.87
N HIS A 260 15.16 -3.01 14.16
CA HIS A 260 16.61 -3.02 14.23
C HIS A 260 17.06 -3.73 15.50
N PRO A 261 18.07 -4.63 15.45
CA PRO A 261 18.54 -5.38 16.63
C PRO A 261 18.99 -4.51 17.81
N VAL A 262 19.37 -3.25 17.57
CA VAL A 262 19.77 -2.30 18.61
C VAL A 262 18.62 -1.98 19.59
N VAL A 263 17.36 -2.12 19.16
CA VAL A 263 16.17 -1.94 20.02
C VAL A 263 15.67 -3.25 20.60
N GLY A 264 16.45 -4.33 20.47
CA GLY A 264 16.10 -5.64 21.05
C GLY A 264 16.05 -5.62 22.57
N PRO A 265 15.28 -6.53 23.19
CA PRO A 265 15.13 -6.60 24.64
C PRO A 265 16.45 -6.84 25.37
N ASP A 266 17.40 -7.54 24.73
CA ASP A 266 18.74 -7.83 25.28
C ASP A 266 19.68 -6.60 25.29
N ARG A 267 19.21 -5.45 24.80
CA ARG A 267 20.00 -4.20 24.68
C ARG A 267 19.55 -3.12 25.65
N ASP A 268 18.78 -3.48 26.66
CA ASP A 268 18.22 -2.53 27.64
C ASP A 268 17.47 -1.36 26.96
N SER A 269 16.79 -1.67 25.88
CA SER A 269 16.06 -0.69 25.07
C SER A 269 14.72 -0.28 25.66
N GLY A 270 14.22 -1.05 26.64
CA GLY A 270 12.87 -0.93 27.17
C GLY A 270 11.79 -1.51 26.25
N MET A 271 12.15 -2.07 25.08
CA MET A 271 11.20 -2.71 24.16
C MET A 271 10.72 -4.04 24.77
N PRO A 272 9.40 -4.23 24.97
CA PRO A 272 8.86 -5.49 25.46
C PRO A 272 9.19 -6.65 24.49
N PRO A 273 9.69 -7.80 24.98
CA PRO A 273 10.04 -8.94 24.13
C PRO A 273 8.90 -9.38 23.16
N PRO A 274 7.63 -9.47 23.57
CA PRO A 274 6.56 -9.85 22.63
C PRO A 274 6.35 -8.84 21.50
N VAL A 275 6.61 -7.55 21.73
CA VAL A 275 6.50 -6.50 20.70
C VAL A 275 7.65 -6.61 19.71
N PHE A 276 8.86 -6.84 20.21
CA PHE A 276 10.04 -7.01 19.36
C PHE A 276 9.97 -8.29 18.51
N TYR A 277 9.65 -9.43 19.15
CA TYR A 277 9.73 -10.72 18.49
C TYR A 277 8.59 -11.01 17.51
N ARG A 278 7.48 -10.29 17.54
CA ARG A 278 6.40 -10.45 16.55
C ARG A 278 6.64 -9.71 15.23
N GLN A 279 7.82 -9.13 15.05
CA GLN A 279 8.23 -8.41 13.84
C GLN A 279 9.52 -8.99 13.25
N SER A 280 9.83 -8.59 12.02
CA SER A 280 11.03 -9.02 11.32
C SER A 280 12.22 -8.13 11.63
N ALA A 281 13.38 -8.74 11.89
CA ALA A 281 14.64 -8.03 12.09
C ALA A 281 15.25 -7.59 10.75
N THR A 282 15.90 -6.44 10.76
CA THR A 282 16.57 -5.83 9.58
C THR A 282 17.50 -6.82 8.87
N THR A 283 18.32 -7.55 9.63
CA THR A 283 19.27 -8.53 9.09
C THR A 283 18.62 -9.69 8.38
N ASP A 284 17.51 -10.21 8.95
CA ASP A 284 16.77 -11.33 8.39
C ASP A 284 16.01 -10.92 7.14
N LEU A 285 15.48 -9.68 7.09
CA LEU A 285 14.84 -9.10 5.91
C LEU A 285 15.84 -8.97 4.75
N GLY A 286 17.07 -8.51 5.01
CA GLY A 286 18.13 -8.47 3.99
C GLY A 286 18.47 -9.86 3.45
N ALA A 287 18.55 -10.87 4.33
CA ALA A 287 18.78 -12.25 3.94
C ALA A 287 17.59 -12.82 3.13
N MET A 288 16.35 -12.54 3.53
CA MET A 288 15.14 -12.93 2.82
C MET A 288 15.10 -12.30 1.42
N ALA A 289 15.32 -10.99 1.30
CA ALA A 289 15.33 -10.30 0.02
C ALA A 289 16.33 -10.91 -0.97
N LYS A 290 17.52 -11.30 -0.48
CA LYS A 290 18.52 -12.01 -1.29
C LYS A 290 18.03 -13.40 -1.73
N ARG A 291 17.41 -14.19 -0.84
CA ARG A 291 16.91 -15.53 -1.17
C ARG A 291 15.80 -15.51 -2.22
N VAL A 292 14.91 -14.54 -2.15
CA VAL A 292 13.77 -14.41 -3.09
C VAL A 292 14.14 -13.72 -4.39
N GLY A 293 15.37 -13.17 -4.51
CA GLY A 293 15.83 -12.48 -5.71
C GLY A 293 15.23 -11.10 -5.90
N ALA A 294 14.79 -10.43 -4.83
CA ALA A 294 14.25 -9.08 -4.91
C ALA A 294 15.33 -8.08 -5.36
N LYS A 295 14.95 -7.16 -6.28
CA LYS A 295 15.88 -6.13 -6.76
C LYS A 295 16.09 -5.01 -5.75
N HIS A 296 15.03 -4.69 -4.97
CA HIS A 296 15.05 -3.62 -3.99
C HIS A 296 14.37 -4.07 -2.69
N LEU A 297 14.94 -3.68 -1.55
CA LEU A 297 14.32 -3.79 -0.23
C LEU A 297 14.19 -2.39 0.36
N MET A 298 12.96 -1.95 0.57
CA MET A 298 12.62 -0.69 1.23
C MET A 298 12.18 -1.01 2.67
N LEU A 299 12.96 -0.54 3.64
CA LEU A 299 12.63 -0.70 5.05
C LEU A 299 11.83 0.50 5.55
N THR A 300 10.75 0.22 6.25
CA THR A 300 9.82 1.22 6.80
C THR A 300 9.49 0.89 8.26
N HIS A 301 8.57 1.63 8.86
CA HIS A 301 8.09 1.41 10.21
C HIS A 301 9.24 1.39 11.23
N LEU A 302 10.09 2.41 11.14
CA LEU A 302 11.31 2.49 11.95
C LEU A 302 10.97 2.87 13.39
N ALA A 303 11.43 2.07 14.34
CA ALA A 303 11.28 2.39 15.75
C ALA A 303 11.98 3.71 16.09
N SER A 304 11.34 4.55 16.88
CA SER A 304 11.76 5.90 17.23
C SER A 304 13.16 6.00 17.85
N GLN A 305 13.67 4.92 18.41
CA GLN A 305 14.98 4.87 19.07
C GLN A 305 16.14 4.66 18.08
N VAL A 306 15.85 4.30 16.82
CA VAL A 306 16.87 4.15 15.78
C VAL A 306 17.17 5.53 15.23
N GLY A 307 18.28 6.15 15.65
CA GLY A 307 18.71 7.49 15.21
C GLY A 307 18.50 8.61 16.21
N GLN A 308 17.95 8.36 17.39
CA GLN A 308 18.03 9.31 18.50
C GLN A 308 19.27 9.07 19.33
N SER A 309 20.21 10.03 19.30
CA SER A 309 21.14 10.18 20.42
C SER A 309 20.30 10.38 21.68
N ARG A 310 20.57 9.60 22.73
CA ARG A 310 19.99 9.79 24.07
C ARG A 310 20.41 11.15 24.61
N HIS A 311 19.76 12.20 24.19
CA HIS A 311 19.68 13.44 24.94
C HIS A 311 18.21 13.55 25.36
N GLY A 312 17.89 12.82 26.42
CA GLY A 312 16.70 13.10 27.23
C GLY A 312 16.80 14.52 27.79
N PRO A 313 15.65 15.07 28.23
CA PRO A 313 15.61 16.38 28.85
C PRO A 313 16.52 16.45 30.05
#